data_1307da5722548edd44fd43f4e3ef4692
#
_entry.id   1307da5722548edd44fd43f4e3ef4692
#
_cell.length_a   1.000
_cell.length_b   1.000
_cell.length_c   1.000
_cell.angle_alpha   90.00
_cell.angle_beta   90.00
_cell.angle_gamma   90.00
#
_symmetry.space_group_name_H-M   'P 1'
#
loop_
_entity.id
_entity.type
_entity.pdbx_description
1 polymer ?
#
loop_
_entity_poly.entity_id
_entity_poly.type
_entity_poly.pdbx_seq_one_letter_code
_entity_poly.pdbx_strand_id
1 'polypeptide(L)'
;MIELCSRFVVPRIRVVRVPKGQYGTLASARLIANLIRQGARDFYVRQKAIQIFRATGAPAKDRFAEVCALFNWVRNNIRYTRDIFRVELLHTARRMLELQAGDCDDTTILLGAMLLSTGHPVRLALAGFRPNKPHSYSHIYPEVYVKGKWIALDATMDRPIGWAPPALWKRICEV
;
A
#
# COMPACT_ATOMS: atom_id res chain seq x y z
N MET A 1 10.83 -26.84 30.84
CA MET A 1 10.81 -27.17 29.39
C MET A 1 9.52 -26.55 28.85
N ILE A 2 9.58 -25.34 28.26
CA ILE A 2 8.40 -24.65 27.69
C ILE A 2 8.42 -24.98 26.22
N GLU A 3 7.52 -25.85 25.79
CA GLU A 3 7.29 -26.13 24.37
C GLU A 3 6.68 -24.92 23.72
N LEU A 4 7.48 -24.17 22.96
CA LEU A 4 7.02 -23.15 22.04
C LEU A 4 6.32 -23.85 20.86
N CYS A 5 5.03 -24.10 21.01
CA CYS A 5 4.19 -24.54 19.91
C CYS A 5 4.07 -23.38 18.90
N SER A 6 5.00 -23.30 17.94
CA SER A 6 4.89 -22.41 16.80
C SER A 6 3.71 -22.89 15.96
N ARG A 7 2.53 -22.30 16.16
CA ARG A 7 1.40 -22.48 15.25
C ARG A 7 1.80 -21.91 13.90
N PHE A 8 2.23 -22.77 12.99
CA PHE A 8 2.34 -22.42 11.58
C PHE A 8 0.96 -21.98 11.10
N VAL A 9 0.77 -20.68 10.96
CA VAL A 9 -0.43 -20.14 10.32
C VAL A 9 -0.29 -20.42 8.83
N VAL A 10 -0.95 -21.46 8.34
CA VAL A 10 -0.99 -21.75 6.92
C VAL A 10 -1.62 -20.52 6.22
N PRO A 11 -0.94 -19.89 5.28
CA PRO A 11 -1.48 -18.73 4.59
C PRO A 11 -2.74 -19.12 3.82
N ARG A 12 -3.84 -18.40 4.04
CA ARG A 12 -5.08 -18.62 3.31
C ARG A 12 -4.98 -17.94 1.95
N ILE A 13 -4.93 -18.73 0.88
CA ILE A 13 -4.96 -18.23 -0.50
C ILE A 13 -6.40 -18.16 -0.96
N ARG A 14 -6.81 -17.00 -1.49
CA ARG A 14 -8.10 -16.82 -2.14
C ARG A 14 -7.86 -16.45 -3.61
N VAL A 15 -8.38 -17.29 -4.52
CA VAL A 15 -8.33 -17.02 -5.96
C VAL A 15 -9.58 -16.24 -6.36
N VAL A 16 -9.39 -15.10 -7.02
CA VAL A 16 -10.47 -14.26 -7.54
C VAL A 16 -10.24 -14.04 -9.03
N ARG A 17 -11.26 -14.31 -9.85
CA ARG A 17 -11.21 -14.00 -11.28
C ARG A 17 -11.62 -12.54 -11.48
N VAL A 18 -10.76 -11.76 -12.11
CA VAL A 18 -11.06 -10.39 -12.50
C VAL A 18 -11.30 -10.29 -14.01
N PRO A 19 -12.20 -9.44 -14.49
CA PRO A 19 -12.42 -9.20 -15.91
C PRO A 19 -11.15 -8.67 -16.58
N LYS A 20 -11.08 -8.74 -17.90
CA LYS A 20 -9.98 -8.11 -18.66
C LYS A 20 -10.23 -6.60 -18.84
N GLY A 21 -9.15 -5.85 -19.07
CA GLY A 21 -9.19 -4.43 -19.39
C GLY A 21 -9.61 -3.54 -18.21
N GLN A 22 -10.24 -2.42 -18.50
CA GLN A 22 -10.60 -1.39 -17.52
C GLN A 22 -11.42 -1.92 -16.34
N TYR A 23 -12.38 -2.80 -16.58
CA TYR A 23 -13.20 -3.40 -15.53
C TYR A 23 -12.38 -4.27 -14.57
N GLY A 24 -11.37 -4.98 -15.11
CA GLY A 24 -10.43 -5.75 -14.29
C GLY A 24 -9.60 -4.85 -13.40
N THR A 25 -9.01 -3.81 -13.94
CA THR A 25 -8.23 -2.84 -13.16
C THR A 25 -9.05 -2.21 -12.03
N LEU A 26 -10.31 -1.87 -12.28
CA LEU A 26 -11.19 -1.34 -11.25
C LEU A 26 -11.58 -2.40 -10.20
N ALA A 27 -11.73 -3.64 -10.60
CA ALA A 27 -11.97 -4.75 -9.66
C ALA A 27 -10.74 -4.96 -8.77
N SER A 28 -9.52 -4.98 -9.33
CA SER A 28 -8.26 -5.04 -8.56
C SER A 28 -8.15 -3.87 -7.60
N ALA A 29 -8.41 -2.62 -8.04
CA ALA A 29 -8.37 -1.46 -7.16
C ALA A 29 -9.34 -1.56 -5.97
N ARG A 30 -10.55 -2.13 -6.18
CA ARG A 30 -11.51 -2.40 -5.10
C ARG A 30 -11.01 -3.47 -4.13
N LEU A 31 -10.34 -4.52 -4.63
CA LEU A 31 -9.71 -5.53 -3.78
C LEU A 31 -8.60 -4.93 -2.94
N ILE A 32 -7.74 -4.09 -3.53
CA ILE A 32 -6.67 -3.36 -2.84
C ILE A 32 -7.26 -2.46 -1.74
N ALA A 33 -8.30 -1.66 -2.05
CA ALA A 33 -8.98 -0.84 -1.06
C ALA A 33 -9.57 -1.67 0.10
N ASN A 34 -10.12 -2.84 -0.19
CA ASN A 34 -10.62 -3.77 0.85
C ASN A 34 -9.48 -4.31 1.72
N LEU A 35 -8.33 -4.69 1.13
CA LEU A 35 -7.16 -5.17 1.86
C LEU A 35 -6.55 -4.06 2.73
N ILE A 36 -6.55 -2.81 2.27
CA ILE A 36 -6.15 -1.63 3.06
C ILE A 36 -7.05 -1.50 4.29
N ARG A 37 -8.39 -1.49 4.11
CA ARG A 37 -9.35 -1.40 5.22
C ARG A 37 -9.22 -2.56 6.21
N GLN A 38 -8.99 -3.77 5.71
CA GLN A 38 -8.74 -4.94 6.54
C GLN A 38 -7.44 -4.80 7.33
N GLY A 39 -6.36 -4.40 6.67
CA GLY A 39 -5.06 -4.17 7.29
C GLY A 39 -5.08 -3.04 8.33
N ALA A 40 -5.88 -1.99 8.09
CA ALA A 40 -6.04 -0.89 9.05
C ALA A 40 -6.68 -1.32 10.38
N ARG A 41 -7.45 -2.40 10.38
CA ARG A 41 -8.06 -3.01 11.59
C ARG A 41 -7.15 -4.06 12.23
N ASP A 42 -6.06 -4.45 11.59
CA ASP A 42 -5.12 -5.42 12.13
C ASP A 42 -4.25 -4.77 13.20
N PHE A 43 -4.33 -5.31 14.41
CA PHE A 43 -3.57 -4.82 15.56
C PHE A 43 -2.06 -4.79 15.30
N TYR A 44 -1.52 -5.80 14.63
CA TYR A 44 -0.09 -5.92 14.34
C TYR A 44 0.40 -4.83 13.38
N VAL A 45 -0.38 -4.52 12.35
CA VAL A 45 -0.09 -3.44 11.38
C VAL A 45 -0.06 -2.08 12.10
N ARG A 46 -1.06 -1.82 12.97
CA ARG A 46 -1.11 -0.59 13.75
C ARG A 46 0.05 -0.49 14.75
N GLN A 47 0.38 -1.57 15.45
CA GLN A 47 1.50 -1.60 16.37
C GLN A 47 2.82 -1.29 15.65
N LYS A 48 3.01 -1.84 14.46
CA LYS A 48 4.18 -1.54 13.64
C LYS A 48 4.27 -0.07 13.25
N ALA A 49 3.16 0.54 12.85
CA ALA A 49 3.12 1.97 12.55
C ALA A 49 3.51 2.83 13.77
N ILE A 50 2.99 2.51 14.96
CA ILE A 50 3.34 3.21 16.20
C ILE A 50 4.83 3.00 16.56
N GLN A 51 5.37 1.80 16.37
CA GLN A 51 6.80 1.52 16.57
C GLN A 51 7.67 2.39 15.65
N ILE A 52 7.26 2.58 14.38
CA ILE A 52 7.95 3.43 13.43
C ILE A 52 7.95 4.89 13.91
N PHE A 53 6.82 5.42 14.37
CA PHE A 53 6.75 6.78 14.93
C PHE A 53 7.72 6.97 16.10
N ARG A 54 7.77 6.02 17.01
CA ARG A 54 8.68 6.06 18.16
C ARG A 54 10.14 6.00 17.73
N ALA A 55 10.47 5.09 16.82
CA ALA A 55 11.85 4.91 16.34
C ALA A 55 12.38 6.11 15.53
N THR A 56 11.51 6.82 14.82
CA THR A 56 11.87 8.01 14.04
C THR A 56 11.79 9.32 14.82
N GLY A 57 11.26 9.28 16.06
CA GLY A 57 11.05 10.48 16.85
C GLY A 57 9.98 11.42 16.28
N ALA A 58 9.05 10.90 15.47
CA ALA A 58 7.97 11.71 14.93
C ALA A 58 7.15 12.36 16.06
N PRO A 59 7.05 13.72 16.09
CA PRO A 59 6.32 14.38 17.17
C PRO A 59 4.86 13.96 17.21
N ALA A 60 4.32 13.77 18.41
CA ALA A 60 2.92 13.40 18.59
C ALA A 60 2.01 14.45 17.95
N LYS A 61 1.03 14.00 17.17
CA LYS A 61 0.08 14.86 16.43
C LYS A 61 0.68 15.69 15.28
N ASP A 62 1.97 15.56 14.97
CA ASP A 62 2.49 16.09 13.71
C ASP A 62 2.16 15.12 12.58
N ARG A 63 0.98 15.35 11.98
CA ARG A 63 0.40 14.50 10.93
C ARG A 63 1.33 14.32 9.73
N PHE A 64 2.11 15.36 9.39
CA PHE A 64 3.03 15.27 8.26
C PHE A 64 4.29 14.49 8.61
N ALA A 65 4.84 14.67 9.81
CA ALA A 65 5.98 13.87 10.29
C ALA A 65 5.62 12.38 10.40
N GLU A 66 4.41 12.06 10.88
CA GLU A 66 3.90 10.69 10.91
C GLU A 66 3.84 10.06 9.51
N VAL A 67 3.31 10.80 8.52
CA VAL A 67 3.25 10.36 7.12
C VAL A 67 4.65 10.14 6.54
N CYS A 68 5.58 11.08 6.76
CA CYS A 68 6.97 10.94 6.33
C CYS A 68 7.64 9.71 6.94
N ALA A 69 7.42 9.44 8.21
CA ALA A 69 7.98 8.28 8.90
C ALA A 69 7.52 6.96 8.28
N LEU A 70 6.21 6.80 8.04
CA LEU A 70 5.66 5.59 7.42
C LEU A 70 6.13 5.43 5.98
N PHE A 71 6.08 6.49 5.17
CA PHE A 71 6.52 6.47 3.78
C PHE A 71 8.00 6.07 3.67
N ASN A 72 8.88 6.71 4.43
CA ASN A 72 10.31 6.41 4.40
C ASN A 72 10.59 5.00 4.91
N TRP A 73 9.86 4.54 5.95
CA TRP A 73 10.03 3.18 6.44
C TRP A 73 9.65 2.15 5.38
N VAL A 74 8.50 2.29 4.74
CA VAL A 74 8.05 1.36 3.69
C VAL A 74 9.04 1.37 2.52
N ARG A 75 9.43 2.55 2.02
CA ARG A 75 10.38 2.67 0.92
C ARG A 75 11.74 2.01 1.22
N ASN A 76 12.22 2.10 2.46
CA ASN A 76 13.56 1.61 2.82
C ASN A 76 13.56 0.14 3.27
N ASN A 77 12.42 -0.43 3.65
CA ASN A 77 12.36 -1.78 4.22
C ASN A 77 11.60 -2.79 3.34
N ILE A 78 10.86 -2.33 2.34
CA ILE A 78 10.14 -3.22 1.42
C ILE A 78 10.90 -3.26 0.09
N ARG A 79 11.44 -4.43 -0.23
CA ARG A 79 12.13 -4.65 -1.50
C ARG A 79 11.12 -4.79 -2.63
N TYR A 80 11.28 -3.97 -3.67
CA TYR A 80 10.43 -4.10 -4.85
C TYR A 80 10.70 -5.41 -5.59
N THR A 81 9.65 -6.20 -5.82
CA THR A 81 9.68 -7.46 -6.58
C THR A 81 8.45 -7.50 -7.50
N ARG A 82 8.65 -7.86 -8.76
CA ARG A 82 7.55 -8.04 -9.69
C ARG A 82 6.91 -9.41 -9.54
N ASP A 83 5.62 -9.48 -9.78
CA ASP A 83 4.88 -10.73 -9.87
C ASP A 83 5.42 -11.65 -10.97
N ILE A 84 5.35 -12.95 -10.75
CA ILE A 84 5.82 -13.99 -11.68
C ILE A 84 4.66 -14.40 -12.58
N PHE A 85 4.90 -14.44 -13.90
CA PHE A 85 4.05 -15.13 -14.90
C PHE A 85 2.58 -14.69 -14.99
N ARG A 86 2.27 -13.40 -15.06
CA ARG A 86 0.93 -12.87 -15.31
C ARG A 86 -0.13 -13.26 -14.25
N VAL A 87 0.29 -13.69 -13.09
CA VAL A 87 -0.56 -13.89 -11.93
C VAL A 87 -0.38 -12.68 -11.04
N GLU A 88 -1.43 -11.88 -10.86
CA GLU A 88 -1.43 -10.77 -9.92
C GLU A 88 -1.62 -11.34 -8.50
N LEU A 89 -0.65 -11.14 -7.64
CA LEU A 89 -0.62 -11.69 -6.30
C LEU A 89 -0.73 -10.55 -5.28
N LEU A 90 -1.89 -10.43 -4.63
CA LEU A 90 -2.12 -9.42 -3.62
C LEU A 90 -1.87 -9.97 -2.21
N HIS A 91 -0.97 -9.34 -1.46
CA HIS A 91 -0.70 -9.70 -0.07
C HIS A 91 -1.46 -8.82 0.91
N THR A 92 -1.87 -9.39 2.04
CA THR A 92 -2.38 -8.58 3.16
C THR A 92 -1.27 -7.71 3.75
N ALA A 93 -1.61 -6.57 4.35
CA ALA A 93 -0.63 -5.69 4.99
C ALA A 93 0.22 -6.42 6.05
N ARG A 94 -0.38 -7.35 6.82
CA ARG A 94 0.36 -8.19 7.77
C ARG A 94 1.38 -9.08 7.06
N ARG A 95 0.97 -9.72 5.97
CA ARG A 95 1.88 -10.58 5.19
C ARG A 95 3.04 -9.79 4.59
N MET A 96 2.80 -8.56 4.16
CA MET A 96 3.86 -7.67 3.66
C MET A 96 4.89 -7.32 4.73
N LEU A 97 4.48 -7.16 6.00
CA LEU A 97 5.42 -6.97 7.11
C LEU A 97 6.32 -8.18 7.36
N GLU A 98 5.83 -9.38 7.08
CA GLU A 98 6.59 -10.62 7.20
C GLU A 98 7.54 -10.83 6.03
N LEU A 99 7.07 -10.61 4.80
CA LEU A 99 7.81 -10.84 3.56
C LEU A 99 8.86 -9.77 3.27
N GLN A 100 8.56 -8.52 3.60
CA GLN A 100 9.36 -7.34 3.26
C GLN A 100 9.73 -7.25 1.76
N ALA A 101 8.86 -7.79 0.91
CA ALA A 101 9.01 -7.76 -0.54
C ALA A 101 7.63 -7.80 -1.21
N GLY A 102 7.46 -7.06 -2.31
CA GLY A 102 6.24 -7.02 -3.10
C GLY A 102 6.31 -5.97 -4.21
N ASP A 103 5.25 -5.86 -4.99
CA ASP A 103 5.15 -4.90 -6.09
C ASP A 103 4.43 -3.59 -5.68
N CYS A 104 3.92 -2.84 -6.66
CA CYS A 104 3.23 -1.57 -6.40
C CYS A 104 1.91 -1.76 -5.64
N ASP A 105 1.18 -2.85 -5.92
CA ASP A 105 -0.10 -3.15 -5.29
C ASP A 105 0.11 -3.48 -3.81
N ASP A 106 1.09 -4.33 -3.52
CA ASP A 106 1.46 -4.77 -2.18
C ASP A 106 1.99 -3.62 -1.32
N THR A 107 2.88 -2.80 -1.90
CA THR A 107 3.43 -1.61 -1.25
C THR A 107 2.32 -0.61 -0.93
N THR A 108 1.37 -0.44 -1.85
CA THR A 108 0.17 0.40 -1.68
C THR A 108 -0.73 -0.12 -0.56
N ILE A 109 -0.96 -1.44 -0.49
CA ILE A 109 -1.76 -2.07 0.57
C ILE A 109 -1.11 -1.84 1.94
N LEU A 110 0.19 -2.08 2.07
CA LEU A 110 0.89 -1.92 3.34
C LEU A 110 0.88 -0.47 3.82
N LEU A 111 1.34 0.46 2.97
CA LEU A 111 1.43 1.88 3.33
C LEU A 111 0.04 2.47 3.60
N GLY A 112 -0.94 2.17 2.74
CA GLY A 112 -2.31 2.60 2.92
C GLY A 112 -2.93 2.09 4.23
N ALA A 113 -2.70 0.82 4.58
CA ALA A 113 -3.18 0.23 5.83
C ALA A 113 -2.54 0.87 7.06
N MET A 114 -1.23 1.12 7.06
CA MET A 114 -0.54 1.81 8.16
C MET A 114 -1.07 3.23 8.36
N LEU A 115 -1.23 3.99 7.28
CA LEU A 115 -1.77 5.34 7.31
C LEU A 115 -3.20 5.36 7.86
N LEU A 116 -4.07 4.52 7.31
CA LEU A 116 -5.47 4.46 7.72
C LEU A 116 -5.61 4.00 9.18
N SER A 117 -4.78 3.04 9.64
CA SER A 117 -4.76 2.55 11.03
C SER A 117 -4.40 3.62 12.05
N THR A 118 -3.67 4.66 11.62
CA THR A 118 -3.26 5.80 12.44
C THR A 118 -4.10 7.05 12.19
N GLY A 119 -5.23 6.89 11.49
CA GLY A 119 -6.25 7.92 11.30
C GLY A 119 -5.93 8.93 10.19
N HIS A 120 -5.06 8.61 9.25
CA HIS A 120 -4.82 9.43 8.07
C HIS A 120 -5.79 9.02 6.95
N PRO A 121 -6.56 9.94 6.36
CA PRO A 121 -7.39 9.65 5.20
C PRO A 121 -6.52 9.25 4.01
N VAL A 122 -6.90 8.16 3.34
CA VAL A 122 -6.17 7.57 2.21
C VAL A 122 -7.10 7.39 1.03
N ARG A 123 -6.60 7.61 -0.18
CA ARG A 123 -7.21 7.22 -1.43
C ARG A 123 -6.19 6.60 -2.37
N LEU A 124 -6.63 5.90 -3.40
CA LEU A 124 -5.78 5.25 -4.39
C LEU A 124 -5.69 6.10 -5.65
N ALA A 125 -4.49 6.21 -6.20
CA ALA A 125 -4.24 6.80 -7.50
C ALA A 125 -3.77 5.71 -8.48
N LEU A 126 -4.55 5.49 -9.53
CA LEU A 126 -4.18 4.63 -10.65
C LEU A 126 -3.50 5.48 -11.72
N ALA A 127 -2.36 5.03 -12.24
CA ALA A 127 -1.56 5.72 -13.24
C ALA A 127 -1.42 4.90 -14.52
N GLY A 128 -1.67 5.53 -15.67
CA GLY A 128 -1.55 4.94 -16.99
C GLY A 128 -0.59 5.75 -17.89
N PHE A 129 0.25 5.07 -18.65
CA PHE A 129 1.36 5.69 -19.40
C PHE A 129 1.26 5.50 -20.91
N ARG A 130 0.21 4.83 -21.42
CA ARG A 130 0.07 4.55 -22.85
C ARG A 130 -0.81 5.61 -23.52
N PRO A 131 -0.28 6.44 -24.47
CA PRO A 131 -1.04 7.53 -25.11
C PRO A 131 -2.34 7.07 -25.77
N ASN A 132 -2.29 5.95 -26.49
CA ASN A 132 -3.40 5.43 -27.28
C ASN A 132 -4.31 4.45 -26.52
N LYS A 133 -4.15 4.33 -25.19
CA LYS A 133 -4.96 3.43 -24.35
C LYS A 133 -5.43 4.16 -23.11
N PRO A 134 -6.38 5.10 -23.24
CA PRO A 134 -7.03 5.71 -22.10
C PRO A 134 -7.64 4.61 -21.23
N HIS A 135 -7.61 4.80 -19.91
CA HIS A 135 -8.09 3.83 -18.91
C HIS A 135 -7.27 2.53 -18.81
N SER A 136 -6.10 2.44 -19.46
CA SER A 136 -5.12 1.38 -19.22
C SER A 136 -4.15 1.81 -18.12
N TYR A 137 -4.43 1.45 -16.90
CA TYR A 137 -3.60 1.76 -15.73
C TYR A 137 -2.66 0.59 -15.47
N SER A 138 -1.40 0.88 -15.23
CA SER A 138 -0.33 -0.12 -15.00
C SER A 138 0.49 0.17 -13.75
N HIS A 139 0.08 1.14 -12.97
CA HIS A 139 0.70 1.48 -11.70
C HIS A 139 -0.35 2.03 -10.73
N ILE A 140 -0.12 1.80 -9.43
CA ILE A 140 -0.97 2.26 -8.35
C ILE A 140 -0.11 2.74 -7.18
N TYR A 141 -0.56 3.79 -6.51
CA TYR A 141 0.05 4.29 -5.27
C TYR A 141 -1.00 4.95 -4.39
N PRO A 142 -0.80 5.02 -3.07
CA PRO A 142 -1.70 5.73 -2.20
C PRO A 142 -1.45 7.23 -2.23
N GLU A 143 -2.50 8.01 -2.03
CA GLU A 143 -2.44 9.42 -1.67
C GLU A 143 -3.02 9.61 -0.28
N VAL A 144 -2.42 10.48 0.53
CA VAL A 144 -2.84 10.81 1.89
C VAL A 144 -3.31 12.25 1.96
N TYR A 145 -4.37 12.51 2.73
CA TYR A 145 -4.82 13.87 2.99
C TYR A 145 -4.18 14.43 4.26
N VAL A 146 -3.36 15.46 4.11
CA VAL A 146 -2.68 16.13 5.22
C VAL A 146 -2.43 17.61 4.91
N LYS A 147 -2.58 18.47 5.91
CA LYS A 147 -2.42 19.93 5.75
C LYS A 147 -3.25 20.53 4.60
N GLY A 148 -4.51 20.06 4.46
CA GLY A 148 -5.45 20.61 3.48
C GLY A 148 -5.27 20.12 2.03
N LYS A 149 -4.39 19.16 1.77
CA LYS A 149 -4.12 18.65 0.41
C LYS A 149 -3.86 17.16 0.36
N TRP A 150 -4.09 16.56 -0.80
CA TRP A 150 -3.68 15.20 -1.11
C TRP A 150 -2.22 15.17 -1.54
N ILE A 151 -1.42 14.29 -0.94
CA ILE A 151 0.00 14.10 -1.18
C ILE A 151 0.21 12.69 -1.70
N ALA A 152 0.87 12.54 -2.85
CA ALA A 152 1.23 11.25 -3.43
C ALA A 152 2.32 10.56 -2.61
N LEU A 153 2.20 9.25 -2.44
CA LEU A 153 3.11 8.43 -1.64
C LEU A 153 3.56 7.19 -2.42
N ASP A 154 4.21 7.39 -3.57
CA ASP A 154 4.76 6.28 -4.35
C ASP A 154 6.07 5.78 -3.72
N ALA A 155 5.96 4.77 -2.86
CA ALA A 155 7.11 4.18 -2.17
C ALA A 155 7.87 3.13 -3.01
N THR A 156 7.46 2.88 -4.25
CA THR A 156 8.15 1.94 -5.17
C THR A 156 9.31 2.61 -5.91
N MET A 157 9.36 3.95 -5.87
CA MET A 157 10.36 4.73 -6.59
C MET A 157 11.26 5.46 -5.59
N ASP A 158 12.54 5.57 -5.92
CA ASP A 158 13.48 6.42 -5.14
C ASP A 158 13.26 7.90 -5.45
N ARG A 159 12.14 8.42 -4.96
CA ARG A 159 11.68 9.79 -5.12
C ARG A 159 11.18 10.37 -3.81
N PRO A 160 11.24 11.70 -3.64
CA PRO A 160 10.75 12.32 -2.41
C PRO A 160 9.24 12.18 -2.25
N ILE A 161 8.78 12.32 -1.02
CA ILE A 161 7.35 12.39 -0.70
C ILE A 161 6.68 13.51 -1.51
N GLY A 162 5.48 13.22 -2.03
CA GLY A 162 4.73 14.13 -2.90
C GLY A 162 5.03 13.96 -4.40
N TRP A 163 6.10 13.26 -4.75
CA TRP A 163 6.32 12.91 -6.14
C TRP A 163 5.29 11.88 -6.63
N ALA A 164 4.81 12.08 -7.84
CA ALA A 164 3.96 11.14 -8.53
C ALA A 164 4.53 10.88 -9.93
N PRO A 165 4.39 9.66 -10.48
CA PRO A 165 4.85 9.36 -11.82
C PRO A 165 4.10 10.23 -12.85
N PRO A 166 4.78 10.70 -13.92
CA PRO A 166 4.18 11.54 -14.95
C PRO A 166 3.21 10.72 -15.82
N ALA A 167 2.05 10.43 -15.25
CA ALA A 167 1.02 9.63 -15.90
C ALA A 167 0.21 10.46 -16.91
N LEU A 168 -0.06 9.87 -18.08
CA LEU A 168 -0.96 10.46 -19.10
C LEU A 168 -2.43 10.34 -18.67
N TRP A 169 -2.75 9.29 -17.93
CA TRP A 169 -4.09 8.99 -17.43
C TRP A 169 -4.02 8.73 -15.93
N LYS A 170 -4.83 9.44 -15.17
CA LYS A 170 -4.94 9.25 -13.72
C LYS A 170 -6.39 9.00 -13.34
N ARG A 171 -6.61 8.07 -12.43
CA ARG A 171 -7.92 7.80 -11.83
C ARG A 171 -7.78 7.67 -10.32
N ILE A 172 -8.69 8.31 -9.61
CA ILE A 172 -8.78 8.21 -8.15
C ILE A 172 -9.84 7.17 -7.78
N CYS A 173 -9.55 6.36 -6.77
CA CYS A 173 -10.45 5.41 -6.15
C CYS A 173 -10.40 5.60 -4.63
N GLU A 174 -11.57 5.57 -4.00
CA GLU A 174 -11.69 5.73 -2.54
C GLU A 174 -11.33 4.44 -1.81
N VAL A 175 -10.80 4.62 -0.59
CA VAL A 175 -10.44 3.53 0.34
C VAL A 175 -11.46 3.41 1.44
#